data_9939909df99e4a4fcd5a6278efed95be
#
_entry.id   9939909df99e4a4fcd5a6278efed95be
#
_cell.length_a   1.000
_cell.length_b   1.000
_cell.length_c   1.000
_cell.angle_alpha   90.00
_cell.angle_beta   90.00
_cell.angle_gamma   90.00
#
_symmetry.space_group_name_H-M   'P 1'
#
loop_
_entity.id
_entity.type
_entity.pdbx_description
1 polymer ?
#
loop_
_entity_poly.entity_id
_entity_poly.type
_entity_poly.pdbx_seq_one_letter_code
_entity_poly.pdbx_strand_id
1 'polypeptide(L)'
;MNKLVYWMIFPTFLVTQPLSNSSQPQVPLTADSSYASQIGTQDHFFVSIPSNPNVYQPIVTYSDPELRQKAGEIKPDTPFTVDQLFVNDQGKSVFKLSNKQYVVADQDQIYEDSILELTEEKKTMWLTSSFTVYDQPLVNGAKSKKTSLAPYSKVEITKTAKTLKGTYLEISGQGWISKDELSAPDNRMEKVQEILNQKYNKDGIAVYVKQVDTRKIAGIHEDQEMYSASIAKLLYLYYTQKEVNESHVDLQTPLKYTKEVNDYPGAYEPEGSGSISKTPDDKEYTVADLINRVAKESDNVAQNILGYYVTHQSDKEFQKVTNKIAGKTWNVETRMASPKMAGNVMEAIYQQNGGIVDALSETRFDDQRISKDIPVKVAHKIGDAYDFRHDVAIVYTDSPFILAIFTDHSDYETISAIAKDIYEVLQ
;
A
#
# COMPACT_ATOMS: atom_id res chain seq x y z
N MET A 1 29.50 44.79 -1.40
CA MET A 1 28.44 45.74 -0.98
C MET A 1 27.23 45.46 -1.86
N ASN A 2 26.33 44.62 -1.40
CA ASN A 2 25.03 44.40 -2.02
C ASN A 2 23.95 44.49 -0.94
N LYS A 3 23.10 45.49 -1.09
CA LYS A 3 22.02 45.80 -0.14
C LYS A 3 20.86 44.84 -0.36
N LEU A 4 20.48 44.06 0.68
CA LEU A 4 19.20 43.38 0.75
C LEU A 4 18.09 44.39 1.06
N VAL A 5 17.07 44.42 0.21
CA VAL A 5 15.84 45.19 0.41
C VAL A 5 14.80 44.22 0.96
N TYR A 6 14.41 44.41 2.23
CA TYR A 6 13.28 43.72 2.85
C TYR A 6 11.97 44.43 2.46
N TRP A 7 11.05 43.73 1.81
CA TRP A 7 9.67 44.16 1.65
C TRP A 7 8.85 43.66 2.87
N MET A 8 8.43 44.62 3.71
CA MET A 8 7.40 44.35 4.72
C MET A 8 6.03 44.47 4.08
N ILE A 9 5.29 43.38 4.06
CA ILE A 9 3.87 43.35 3.69
C ILE A 9 3.08 43.53 4.99
N PHE A 10 2.42 44.66 5.14
CA PHE A 10 1.42 44.88 6.18
C PHE A 10 0.08 44.30 5.76
N PRO A 11 -0.59 43.47 6.57
CA PRO A 11 -1.96 43.08 6.29
C PRO A 11 -2.92 44.22 6.66
N THR A 12 -3.58 44.78 5.66
CA THR A 12 -4.70 45.71 5.86
C THR A 12 -5.93 44.90 6.29
N PHE A 13 -6.32 45.04 7.56
CA PHE A 13 -7.63 44.56 8.04
C PHE A 13 -8.71 45.49 7.50
N LEU A 14 -9.52 44.99 6.55
CA LEU A 14 -10.80 45.60 6.18
C LEU A 14 -11.84 45.26 7.26
N VAL A 15 -12.15 46.22 8.09
CA VAL A 15 -13.29 46.15 8.98
C VAL A 15 -14.55 46.39 8.16
N THR A 16 -15.28 45.36 7.85
CA THR A 16 -16.64 45.48 7.30
C THR A 16 -17.63 45.72 8.44
N GLN A 17 -18.23 46.90 8.50
CA GLN A 17 -19.35 47.15 9.39
C GLN A 17 -20.58 46.36 8.89
N PRO A 18 -21.39 45.78 9.81
CA PRO A 18 -22.61 45.11 9.41
C PRO A 18 -23.66 46.19 8.98
N LEU A 19 -24.14 46.07 7.74
CA LEU A 19 -25.32 46.80 7.29
C LEU A 19 -26.55 46.26 8.02
N SER A 20 -26.98 46.97 9.03
CA SER A 20 -28.33 46.82 9.59
C SER A 20 -29.32 47.52 8.66
N ASN A 21 -30.10 46.74 7.92
CA ASN A 21 -31.49 47.02 7.59
C ASN A 21 -32.02 45.93 6.62
N SER A 22 -32.67 44.93 7.19
CA SER A 22 -33.78 44.27 6.52
C SER A 22 -34.94 44.24 7.51
N SER A 23 -35.93 45.04 7.23
CA SER A 23 -37.24 44.93 7.85
C SER A 23 -37.78 43.54 7.58
N GLN A 24 -37.73 42.66 8.59
CA GLN A 24 -38.49 41.41 8.56
C GLN A 24 -40.00 41.73 8.58
N PRO A 25 -40.79 41.14 7.70
CA PRO A 25 -42.26 41.24 7.83
C PRO A 25 -42.66 40.65 9.20
N GLN A 26 -43.37 41.44 10.01
CA GLN A 26 -43.99 40.92 11.22
C GLN A 26 -45.08 39.92 10.81
N VAL A 27 -44.79 38.64 11.00
CA VAL A 27 -45.82 37.60 10.92
C VAL A 27 -46.67 37.72 12.20
N PRO A 28 -47.99 37.79 12.10
CA PRO A 28 -48.83 37.82 13.29
C PRO A 28 -48.62 36.54 14.09
N LEU A 29 -48.25 36.70 15.36
CA LEU A 29 -48.11 35.60 16.32
C LEU A 29 -49.48 34.90 16.47
N THR A 30 -49.60 33.67 15.95
CA THR A 30 -50.69 32.77 16.25
C THR A 30 -50.56 32.24 17.68
N ALA A 31 -51.63 31.71 18.29
CA ALA A 31 -51.61 31.22 19.68
C ALA A 31 -50.44 30.25 19.96
N ASP A 32 -49.98 29.51 18.96
CA ASP A 32 -48.82 28.60 19.06
C ASP A 32 -47.50 29.31 19.28
N SER A 33 -47.34 30.59 18.83
CA SER A 33 -46.10 31.34 19.02
C SER A 33 -45.98 31.96 20.42
N SER A 34 -47.05 32.09 21.18
CA SER A 34 -47.03 32.52 22.57
C SER A 34 -46.48 31.44 23.51
N TYR A 35 -46.58 30.16 23.14
CA TYR A 35 -45.99 29.06 23.89
C TYR A 35 -44.48 29.03 23.73
N ALA A 36 -43.96 29.31 22.55
CA ALA A 36 -42.51 29.39 22.30
C ALA A 36 -41.80 30.47 23.14
N SER A 37 -42.50 31.59 23.45
CA SER A 37 -41.92 32.65 24.30
C SER A 37 -41.94 32.36 25.80
N GLN A 38 -42.75 31.41 26.27
CA GLN A 38 -42.79 30.96 27.67
C GLN A 38 -41.72 29.87 27.96
N ILE A 39 -41.23 29.15 26.92
CA ILE A 39 -40.19 28.13 27.02
C ILE A 39 -38.76 28.77 27.06
N GLY A 40 -38.65 30.08 26.78
CA GLY A 40 -37.40 30.82 26.59
C GLY A 40 -36.50 31.03 27.81
N THR A 41 -36.52 30.14 28.80
CA THR A 41 -35.61 30.18 29.96
C THR A 41 -34.95 28.83 30.29
N GLN A 42 -35.11 27.81 29.42
CA GLN A 42 -34.41 26.54 29.59
C GLN A 42 -33.69 26.18 28.29
N ASP A 43 -32.41 26.43 28.20
CA ASP A 43 -31.55 26.25 27.01
C ASP A 43 -31.44 24.78 26.54
N HIS A 44 -32.11 23.83 27.22
CA HIS A 44 -31.96 22.38 26.99
C HIS A 44 -33.19 21.74 26.31
N PHE A 45 -34.26 22.48 25.97
CA PHE A 45 -35.43 21.88 25.34
C PHE A 45 -35.57 22.21 23.86
N PHE A 46 -36.09 21.24 23.11
CA PHE A 46 -36.38 21.44 21.69
C PHE A 46 -37.48 22.50 21.49
N VAL A 47 -37.24 23.37 20.52
CA VAL A 47 -38.22 24.35 20.02
C VAL A 47 -38.86 23.94 18.68
N SER A 48 -38.34 22.88 18.06
CA SER A 48 -38.83 22.29 16.82
C SER A 48 -38.63 20.77 16.84
N ILE A 49 -39.36 20.07 16.00
CA ILE A 49 -39.23 18.60 15.85
C ILE A 49 -37.96 18.29 15.06
N PRO A 50 -37.07 17.46 15.60
CA PRO A 50 -35.91 16.97 14.86
C PRO A 50 -36.33 16.05 13.70
N SER A 51 -35.67 16.17 12.56
CA SER A 51 -35.98 15.39 11.36
C SER A 51 -35.48 13.95 11.43
N ASN A 52 -34.34 13.74 12.12
CA ASN A 52 -33.77 12.42 12.36
C ASN A 52 -33.27 12.31 13.82
N PRO A 53 -34.20 12.14 14.79
CA PRO A 53 -33.81 12.09 16.20
C PRO A 53 -33.06 10.83 16.55
N ASN A 54 -32.07 10.97 17.44
CA ASN A 54 -31.35 9.88 18.08
C ASN A 54 -31.15 10.21 19.56
N VAL A 55 -30.78 9.23 20.37
CA VAL A 55 -30.54 9.38 21.80
C VAL A 55 -29.10 9.11 22.16
N TYR A 56 -28.54 9.88 23.13
CA TYR A 56 -27.17 9.65 23.62
C TYR A 56 -27.06 8.39 24.47
N GLN A 57 -28.13 8.08 25.23
CA GLN A 57 -28.23 6.91 26.13
C GLN A 57 -29.66 6.37 26.06
N PRO A 58 -29.93 5.16 26.54
CA PRO A 58 -31.30 4.65 26.61
C PRO A 58 -32.20 5.60 27.40
N ILE A 59 -33.31 6.03 26.79
CA ILE A 59 -34.33 6.90 27.43
C ILE A 59 -35.64 6.17 27.61
N VAL A 60 -36.34 6.50 28.69
CA VAL A 60 -37.64 5.90 29.00
C VAL A 60 -38.73 6.54 28.14
N THR A 61 -39.63 5.69 27.59
CA THR A 61 -40.87 6.12 26.92
C THR A 61 -42.05 5.92 27.86
N TYR A 62 -43.14 6.71 27.63
CA TYR A 62 -44.34 6.73 28.43
C TYR A 62 -45.58 6.51 27.57
N SER A 63 -46.63 5.94 28.17
CA SER A 63 -47.93 5.73 27.50
C SER A 63 -48.84 6.92 27.59
N ASP A 64 -48.55 7.90 28.45
CA ASP A 64 -49.36 9.12 28.66
C ASP A 64 -48.51 10.39 28.51
N PRO A 65 -49.15 11.52 28.09
CA PRO A 65 -48.43 12.77 27.86
C PRO A 65 -47.89 13.42 29.15
N GLU A 66 -48.43 13.07 30.31
CA GLU A 66 -47.97 13.55 31.61
C GLU A 66 -46.77 12.77 32.16
N LEU A 67 -46.24 11.79 31.38
CA LEU A 67 -45.05 11.03 31.69
C LEU A 67 -45.15 10.25 33.03
N ARG A 68 -46.33 9.74 33.37
CA ARG A 68 -46.60 9.05 34.63
C ARG A 68 -46.40 7.53 34.50
N GLN A 69 -46.81 6.97 33.35
CA GLN A 69 -46.82 5.52 33.14
C GLN A 69 -45.74 5.13 32.14
N LYS A 70 -44.72 4.45 32.59
CA LYS A 70 -43.64 3.92 31.73
C LYS A 70 -44.21 2.90 30.75
N ALA A 71 -43.75 2.98 29.47
CA ALA A 71 -44.19 2.09 28.38
C ALA A 71 -43.03 1.27 27.79
N GLY A 72 -41.80 1.79 27.82
CA GLY A 72 -40.61 1.11 27.26
C GLY A 72 -39.38 1.99 27.31
N GLU A 73 -38.45 1.73 26.40
CA GLU A 73 -37.25 2.54 26.24
C GLU A 73 -36.85 2.68 24.76
N ILE A 74 -36.17 3.77 24.42
CA ILE A 74 -35.48 3.97 23.14
C ILE A 74 -33.96 3.86 23.44
N LYS A 75 -33.25 3.05 22.66
CA LYS A 75 -31.81 2.89 22.74
C LYS A 75 -31.13 3.72 21.64
N PRO A 76 -29.86 4.10 21.83
CA PRO A 76 -29.06 4.69 20.77
C PRO A 76 -29.13 3.89 19.47
N ASP A 77 -29.16 4.61 18.35
CA ASP A 77 -29.21 4.06 17.00
C ASP A 77 -30.48 3.23 16.69
N THR A 78 -31.53 3.39 17.50
CA THR A 78 -32.86 2.83 17.23
C THR A 78 -33.71 3.90 16.58
N PRO A 79 -34.10 3.76 15.28
CA PRO A 79 -34.92 4.76 14.61
C PRO A 79 -36.26 4.97 15.26
N PHE A 80 -36.67 6.22 15.49
CA PHE A 80 -37.97 6.61 15.94
C PHE A 80 -38.39 7.94 15.28
N THR A 81 -39.66 8.18 15.20
CA THR A 81 -40.22 9.40 14.56
C THR A 81 -41.05 10.17 15.57
N VAL A 82 -40.90 11.48 15.55
CA VAL A 82 -41.67 12.42 16.36
C VAL A 82 -42.80 13.02 15.52
N ASP A 83 -44.02 12.89 15.98
CA ASP A 83 -45.22 13.47 15.31
C ASP A 83 -45.54 14.86 15.81
N GLN A 84 -45.36 15.13 17.12
CA GLN A 84 -45.75 16.39 17.75
C GLN A 84 -44.74 16.78 18.84
N LEU A 85 -44.58 18.09 19.02
CA LEU A 85 -43.96 18.73 20.17
C LEU A 85 -44.97 19.58 20.88
N PHE A 86 -45.12 19.43 22.19
CA PHE A 86 -46.06 20.23 22.99
C PHE A 86 -45.54 20.34 24.44
N VAL A 87 -46.16 21.21 25.23
CA VAL A 87 -45.93 21.33 26.66
C VAL A 87 -47.07 20.65 27.39
N ASN A 88 -46.78 19.73 28.33
CA ASN A 88 -47.76 19.04 29.12
C ASN A 88 -48.26 19.91 30.30
N ASP A 89 -49.25 19.39 31.06
CA ASP A 89 -49.87 20.14 32.20
C ASP A 89 -48.89 20.44 33.33
N GLN A 90 -47.71 19.76 33.35
CA GLN A 90 -46.62 20.00 34.30
C GLN A 90 -45.59 21.06 33.80
N GLY A 91 -45.82 21.66 32.65
CA GLY A 91 -44.92 22.63 32.03
C GLY A 91 -43.66 22.01 31.38
N LYS A 92 -43.63 20.68 31.13
CA LYS A 92 -42.53 19.99 30.47
C LYS A 92 -42.72 19.91 28.98
N SER A 93 -41.68 20.15 28.20
CA SER A 93 -41.65 19.88 26.77
C SER A 93 -41.65 18.37 26.49
N VAL A 94 -42.54 17.90 25.66
CA VAL A 94 -42.77 16.48 25.39
C VAL A 94 -42.88 16.23 23.90
N PHE A 95 -42.19 15.20 23.42
CA PHE A 95 -42.42 14.62 22.11
C PHE A 95 -43.46 13.51 22.16
N LYS A 96 -44.43 13.57 21.27
CA LYS A 96 -45.30 12.43 20.94
C LYS A 96 -44.71 11.70 19.76
N LEU A 97 -44.47 10.40 19.92
CA LEU A 97 -43.89 9.53 18.92
C LEU A 97 -44.95 8.93 18.02
N SER A 98 -44.58 8.51 16.81
CA SER A 98 -45.52 7.88 15.84
C SER A 98 -46.11 6.56 16.36
N ASN A 99 -45.45 5.87 17.29
CA ASN A 99 -45.96 4.69 17.98
C ASN A 99 -46.92 5.01 19.14
N LYS A 100 -47.36 6.27 19.28
CA LYS A 100 -48.27 6.80 20.33
C LYS A 100 -47.65 6.80 21.73
N GLN A 101 -46.35 6.68 21.87
CA GLN A 101 -45.61 6.87 23.13
C GLN A 101 -45.12 8.31 23.25
N TYR A 102 -44.64 8.67 24.43
CA TYR A 102 -44.21 10.00 24.77
C TYR A 102 -42.79 9.94 25.40
N VAL A 103 -41.98 10.96 25.14
CA VAL A 103 -40.66 11.15 25.74
C VAL A 103 -40.44 12.63 26.09
N VAL A 104 -39.60 12.93 27.06
CA VAL A 104 -39.19 14.30 27.33
C VAL A 104 -38.43 14.85 26.11
N ALA A 105 -38.78 16.07 25.67
CA ALA A 105 -38.15 16.72 24.53
C ALA A 105 -36.87 17.48 24.98
N ASP A 106 -35.87 16.78 25.47
CA ASP A 106 -34.66 17.26 26.12
C ASP A 106 -33.46 17.04 25.22
N GLN A 107 -32.71 18.10 24.90
CA GLN A 107 -31.52 18.09 24.06
C GLN A 107 -30.31 17.42 24.74
N ASP A 108 -30.33 17.27 26.06
CA ASP A 108 -29.32 16.49 26.76
C ASP A 108 -29.51 14.97 26.61
N GLN A 109 -30.70 14.53 26.16
CA GLN A 109 -31.05 13.14 25.96
C GLN A 109 -31.22 12.77 24.49
N ILE A 110 -31.77 13.70 23.70
CA ILE A 110 -32.08 13.50 22.29
C ILE A 110 -31.30 14.52 21.46
N TYR A 111 -30.85 14.13 20.30
CA TYR A 111 -30.15 15.01 19.36
C TYR A 111 -30.61 14.78 17.92
N GLU A 112 -30.39 15.78 17.05
CA GLU A 112 -30.56 15.65 15.60
C GLU A 112 -29.37 14.89 15.01
N ASP A 113 -29.56 13.66 14.54
CA ASP A 113 -28.53 12.82 13.94
C ASP A 113 -28.56 12.97 12.42
N SER A 114 -27.98 14.04 11.92
CA SER A 114 -28.02 14.43 10.52
C SER A 114 -26.61 14.52 9.90
N ILE A 115 -26.58 14.64 8.58
CA ILE A 115 -25.38 14.97 7.83
C ILE A 115 -25.09 16.46 8.06
N LEU A 116 -23.97 16.77 8.71
CA LEU A 116 -23.57 18.12 9.07
C LEU A 116 -22.97 18.88 7.87
N GLU A 117 -22.23 18.16 7.03
CA GLU A 117 -21.57 18.71 5.85
C GLU A 117 -21.56 17.64 4.74
N LEU A 118 -21.87 18.03 3.52
CA LEU A 118 -21.78 17.17 2.33
C LEU A 118 -21.06 17.92 1.23
N THR A 119 -19.95 17.34 0.72
CA THR A 119 -19.15 17.94 -0.34
C THR A 119 -18.92 16.94 -1.47
N GLU A 120 -18.98 17.45 -2.71
CA GLU A 120 -18.54 16.68 -3.88
C GLU A 120 -17.01 16.60 -3.89
N GLU A 121 -16.50 15.41 -4.14
CA GLU A 121 -15.05 15.17 -4.19
C GLU A 121 -14.74 14.05 -5.19
N LYS A 122 -13.69 14.23 -6.00
CA LYS A 122 -13.25 13.18 -6.91
C LYS A 122 -11.81 12.80 -6.61
N LYS A 123 -11.62 11.61 -6.03
CA LYS A 123 -10.30 11.04 -5.74
C LYS A 123 -10.37 9.52 -5.73
N THR A 124 -9.20 8.89 -5.81
CA THR A 124 -9.06 7.44 -5.63
C THR A 124 -8.45 7.15 -4.26
N MET A 125 -8.92 6.09 -3.62
CA MET A 125 -8.38 5.57 -2.37
C MET A 125 -8.34 4.04 -2.41
N TRP A 126 -7.76 3.45 -1.40
CA TRP A 126 -7.63 2.00 -1.26
C TRP A 126 -8.38 1.54 -0.02
N LEU A 127 -9.13 0.44 -0.14
CA LEU A 127 -9.79 -0.19 1.00
C LEU A 127 -8.74 -0.78 1.95
N THR A 128 -9.03 -0.78 3.26
CA THR A 128 -8.22 -1.51 4.24
C THR A 128 -8.57 -3.00 4.25
N SER A 129 -7.94 -3.78 5.14
CA SER A 129 -8.19 -5.22 5.31
C SER A 129 -9.62 -5.55 5.75
N SER A 130 -10.28 -4.62 6.45
CA SER A 130 -11.64 -4.76 6.96
C SER A 130 -12.38 -3.45 6.78
N PHE A 131 -13.62 -3.51 6.31
CA PHE A 131 -14.45 -2.33 6.07
C PHE A 131 -15.93 -2.69 6.05
N THR A 132 -16.78 -1.67 6.25
CA THR A 132 -18.23 -1.79 6.16
C THR A 132 -18.80 -0.72 5.24
N VAL A 133 -19.58 -1.14 4.25
CA VAL A 133 -20.30 -0.23 3.35
C VAL A 133 -21.71 -0.01 3.88
N TYR A 134 -22.16 1.26 3.88
CA TYR A 134 -23.50 1.68 4.30
C TYR A 134 -24.29 2.23 3.12
N ASP A 135 -25.63 2.20 3.23
CA ASP A 135 -26.55 2.78 2.24
C ASP A 135 -26.56 4.32 2.25
N GLN A 136 -26.17 4.92 3.37
CA GLN A 136 -26.00 6.36 3.59
C GLN A 136 -24.89 6.62 4.61
N PRO A 137 -24.40 7.87 4.78
CA PRO A 137 -23.47 8.19 5.87
C PRO A 137 -24.04 7.74 7.21
N LEU A 138 -23.17 7.32 8.14
CA LEU A 138 -23.63 6.72 9.40
C LEU A 138 -24.35 7.76 10.28
N VAL A 139 -25.65 7.84 10.09
CA VAL A 139 -26.65 8.55 10.89
C VAL A 139 -27.69 7.55 11.34
N ASN A 140 -28.59 7.93 12.24
CA ASN A 140 -29.68 7.04 12.69
C ASN A 140 -30.51 6.52 11.50
N GLY A 141 -30.70 5.21 11.43
CA GLY A 141 -31.37 4.54 10.33
C GLY A 141 -30.45 4.05 9.19
N ALA A 142 -29.18 4.40 9.19
CA ALA A 142 -28.20 3.86 8.22
C ALA A 142 -28.07 2.35 8.39
N LYS A 143 -27.97 1.62 7.27
CA LYS A 143 -27.86 0.16 7.26
C LYS A 143 -26.60 -0.27 6.53
N SER A 144 -25.95 -1.29 7.06
CA SER A 144 -24.88 -1.96 6.33
C SER A 144 -25.40 -2.62 5.06
N LYS A 145 -24.59 -2.58 4.02
CA LYS A 145 -24.90 -3.04 2.68
C LYS A 145 -23.91 -4.15 2.27
N LYS A 146 -24.42 -5.21 1.67
CA LYS A 146 -23.53 -6.22 1.07
C LYS A 146 -22.82 -5.61 -0.13
N THR A 147 -21.55 -5.91 -0.28
CA THR A 147 -20.70 -5.44 -1.38
C THR A 147 -19.86 -6.58 -1.94
N SER A 148 -19.48 -6.48 -3.21
CA SER A 148 -18.52 -7.36 -3.87
C SER A 148 -17.10 -6.79 -3.83
N LEU A 149 -16.88 -5.63 -3.21
CA LEU A 149 -15.55 -5.03 -3.08
C LEU A 149 -14.64 -5.95 -2.27
N ALA A 150 -13.40 -6.09 -2.73
CA ALA A 150 -12.39 -6.85 -2.03
C ALA A 150 -11.52 -5.95 -1.15
N PRO A 151 -11.03 -6.43 0.00
CA PRO A 151 -9.99 -5.74 0.77
C PRO A 151 -8.80 -5.34 -0.13
N TYR A 152 -8.20 -4.19 0.17
CA TYR A 152 -7.06 -3.63 -0.56
C TYR A 152 -7.32 -3.25 -2.02
N SER A 153 -8.58 -3.27 -2.49
CA SER A 153 -8.92 -2.79 -3.83
C SER A 153 -8.99 -1.27 -3.90
N LYS A 154 -8.66 -0.73 -5.07
CA LYS A 154 -8.75 0.69 -5.38
C LYS A 154 -10.19 1.08 -5.66
N VAL A 155 -10.65 2.18 -5.09
CA VAL A 155 -12.03 2.69 -5.22
C VAL A 155 -12.05 4.17 -5.58
N GLU A 156 -13.07 4.57 -6.33
CA GLU A 156 -13.33 5.99 -6.64
C GLU A 156 -14.27 6.60 -5.61
N ILE A 157 -13.87 7.70 -5.03
CA ILE A 157 -14.64 8.50 -4.09
C ILE A 157 -15.32 9.64 -4.85
N THR A 158 -16.61 9.85 -4.59
CA THR A 158 -17.44 10.86 -5.25
C THR A 158 -17.91 11.97 -4.32
N LYS A 159 -18.09 11.66 -3.02
CA LYS A 159 -18.51 12.64 -2.01
C LYS A 159 -17.87 12.36 -0.66
N THR A 160 -17.82 13.41 0.14
CA THR A 160 -17.47 13.34 1.56
C THR A 160 -18.61 13.91 2.39
N ALA A 161 -19.04 13.16 3.42
CA ALA A 161 -20.04 13.58 4.40
C ALA A 161 -19.44 13.58 5.80
N LYS A 162 -19.77 14.62 6.58
CA LYS A 162 -19.47 14.64 8.01
C LYS A 162 -20.75 14.43 8.81
N THR A 163 -20.71 13.58 9.81
CA THR A 163 -21.76 13.33 10.78
C THR A 163 -21.20 13.46 12.19
N LEU A 164 -22.04 13.39 13.21
CA LEU A 164 -21.58 13.33 14.61
C LEU A 164 -20.74 12.08 14.90
N LYS A 165 -20.86 11.03 14.08
CA LYS A 165 -20.16 9.73 14.22
C LYS A 165 -18.86 9.65 13.44
N GLY A 166 -18.51 10.67 12.65
CA GLY A 166 -17.27 10.74 11.91
C GLY A 166 -17.43 11.22 10.46
N THR A 167 -16.39 10.97 9.68
CA THR A 167 -16.36 11.31 8.25
C THR A 167 -16.56 10.06 7.41
N TYR A 168 -17.49 10.15 6.47
CA TYR A 168 -17.85 9.07 5.55
C TYR A 168 -17.61 9.50 4.11
N LEU A 169 -17.15 8.57 3.27
CA LEU A 169 -16.91 8.80 1.86
C LEU A 169 -17.79 7.90 1.01
N GLU A 170 -18.37 8.48 -0.06
CA GLU A 170 -19.17 7.74 -1.01
C GLU A 170 -18.26 7.05 -2.04
N ILE A 171 -18.33 5.72 -2.09
CA ILE A 171 -17.72 4.94 -3.16
C ILE A 171 -18.70 4.92 -4.34
N SER A 172 -18.21 5.32 -5.52
CA SER A 172 -18.99 5.39 -6.75
C SER A 172 -19.87 4.15 -6.97
N GLY A 173 -21.19 4.32 -6.96
CA GLY A 173 -22.16 3.25 -7.18
C GLY A 173 -22.27 2.17 -6.11
N GLN A 174 -21.48 2.23 -5.03
CA GLN A 174 -21.44 1.21 -3.98
C GLN A 174 -22.13 1.64 -2.69
N GLY A 175 -21.87 2.83 -2.20
CA GLY A 175 -22.38 3.36 -0.93
C GLY A 175 -21.33 4.10 -0.13
N TRP A 176 -21.53 4.20 1.18
CA TRP A 176 -20.72 5.02 2.08
C TRP A 176 -19.85 4.17 2.98
N ILE A 177 -18.64 4.63 3.23
CA ILE A 177 -17.64 3.95 4.05
C ILE A 177 -16.99 4.95 5.01
N SER A 178 -16.58 4.50 6.19
CA SER A 178 -15.79 5.35 7.10
C SER A 178 -14.46 5.75 6.44
N LYS A 179 -14.06 6.99 6.61
CA LYS A 179 -12.75 7.46 6.16
C LYS A 179 -11.60 6.65 6.75
N ASP A 180 -11.76 6.14 7.97
CA ASP A 180 -10.72 5.37 8.68
C ASP A 180 -10.52 3.96 8.09
N GLU A 181 -11.46 3.49 7.27
CA GLU A 181 -11.37 2.23 6.53
C GLU A 181 -10.79 2.39 5.12
N LEU A 182 -10.22 3.57 4.84
CA LEU A 182 -9.59 3.92 3.55
C LEU A 182 -8.17 4.41 3.73
N SER A 183 -7.29 4.01 2.80
CA SER A 183 -5.92 4.49 2.69
C SER A 183 -5.77 5.38 1.46
N ALA A 184 -5.16 6.55 1.61
CA ALA A 184 -4.81 7.39 0.46
C ALA A 184 -3.65 6.81 -0.37
N PRO A 185 -2.53 6.34 0.24
CA PRO A 185 -1.50 5.63 -0.50
C PRO A 185 -1.92 4.19 -0.80
N ASP A 186 -1.40 3.63 -1.89
CA ASP A 186 -1.50 2.20 -2.21
C ASP A 186 -1.07 1.35 -1.01
N ASN A 187 -1.94 0.45 -0.55
CA ASN A 187 -1.70 -0.41 0.62
C ASN A 187 -1.64 -1.92 0.26
N ARG A 188 -1.53 -2.27 -1.02
CA ARG A 188 -1.48 -3.67 -1.48
C ARG A 188 -0.30 -4.45 -0.87
N MET A 189 0.81 -3.78 -0.53
CA MET A 189 1.94 -4.43 0.14
C MET A 189 1.57 -4.98 1.54
N GLU A 190 0.57 -4.42 2.20
CA GLU A 190 0.03 -4.98 3.46
C GLU A 190 -0.64 -6.33 3.19
N LYS A 191 -1.37 -6.45 2.06
CA LYS A 191 -1.95 -7.73 1.62
C LYS A 191 -0.87 -8.75 1.26
N VAL A 192 0.20 -8.33 0.57
CA VAL A 192 1.36 -9.21 0.31
C VAL A 192 1.93 -9.73 1.62
N GLN A 193 2.13 -8.87 2.63
CA GLN A 193 2.63 -9.27 3.94
C GLN A 193 1.70 -10.28 4.64
N GLU A 194 0.39 -10.09 4.57
CA GLU A 194 -0.59 -11.05 5.11
C GLU A 194 -0.45 -12.43 4.46
N ILE A 195 -0.36 -12.49 3.13
CA ILE A 195 -0.20 -13.74 2.37
C ILE A 195 1.10 -14.44 2.76
N LEU A 196 2.21 -13.70 2.80
CA LEU A 196 3.51 -14.25 3.18
C LEU A 196 3.45 -14.86 4.58
N ASN A 197 2.90 -14.15 5.56
CA ASN A 197 2.79 -14.60 6.94
C ASN A 197 1.88 -15.84 7.09
N GLN A 198 0.78 -15.90 6.35
CA GLN A 198 -0.22 -16.97 6.48
C GLN A 198 0.16 -18.25 5.74
N LYS A 199 0.77 -18.11 4.53
CA LYS A 199 1.01 -19.27 3.67
C LYS A 199 2.46 -19.76 3.67
N TYR A 200 3.43 -18.85 3.83
CA TYR A 200 4.84 -19.12 3.52
C TYR A 200 5.81 -18.89 4.65
N ASN A 201 5.37 -18.38 5.81
CA ASN A 201 6.23 -18.13 6.96
C ASN A 201 6.61 -19.44 7.68
N LYS A 202 7.57 -20.15 7.11
CA LYS A 202 8.13 -21.40 7.61
C LYS A 202 9.62 -21.48 7.35
N ASP A 203 10.31 -22.35 8.08
CA ASP A 203 11.74 -22.59 7.92
C ASP A 203 12.09 -22.93 6.46
N GLY A 204 13.26 -22.49 6.01
CA GLY A 204 13.76 -22.75 4.67
C GLY A 204 13.12 -21.88 3.57
N ILE A 205 12.24 -20.93 3.90
CA ILE A 205 11.72 -19.94 2.95
C ILE A 205 12.02 -18.53 3.45
N ALA A 206 12.66 -17.72 2.60
CA ALA A 206 12.95 -16.33 2.85
C ALA A 206 12.56 -15.50 1.62
N VAL A 207 11.79 -14.44 1.82
CA VAL A 207 11.22 -13.64 0.73
C VAL A 207 11.40 -12.16 1.02
N TYR A 208 11.78 -11.41 0.00
CA TYR A 208 11.80 -9.95 0.00
C TYR A 208 11.06 -9.41 -1.21
N VAL A 209 10.11 -8.51 -0.97
CA VAL A 209 9.32 -7.83 -1.99
C VAL A 209 9.44 -6.34 -1.79
N LYS A 210 9.69 -5.58 -2.85
CA LYS A 210 9.74 -4.12 -2.81
C LYS A 210 9.05 -3.53 -4.04
N GLN A 211 8.02 -2.76 -3.84
CA GLN A 211 7.42 -1.92 -4.88
C GLN A 211 8.35 -0.74 -5.19
N VAL A 212 8.70 -0.54 -6.46
CA VAL A 212 9.70 0.46 -6.87
C VAL A 212 9.18 1.88 -6.63
N ASP A 213 7.95 2.17 -7.03
CA ASP A 213 7.37 3.51 -6.98
C ASP A 213 7.07 3.99 -5.56
N THR A 214 6.43 3.14 -4.77
CA THR A 214 6.02 3.47 -3.39
C THR A 214 7.12 3.24 -2.36
N ARG A 215 8.15 2.48 -2.72
CA ARG A 215 9.22 1.97 -1.84
C ARG A 215 8.72 1.12 -0.67
N LYS A 216 7.47 0.71 -0.68
CA LYS A 216 6.92 -0.19 0.33
C LYS A 216 7.53 -1.58 0.20
N ILE A 217 7.71 -2.23 1.34
CA ILE A 217 8.36 -3.53 1.46
C ILE A 217 7.41 -4.49 2.18
N ALA A 218 7.45 -5.76 1.77
CA ALA A 218 6.92 -6.90 2.49
C ALA A 218 7.94 -8.04 2.45
N GLY A 219 7.95 -8.91 3.44
CA GLY A 219 8.89 -10.01 3.47
C GLY A 219 8.71 -10.94 4.67
N ILE A 220 9.36 -12.08 4.58
CA ILE A 220 9.54 -13.05 5.65
C ILE A 220 11.00 -13.49 5.62
N HIS A 221 11.64 -13.53 6.78
CA HIS A 221 13.05 -13.90 6.92
C HIS A 221 13.99 -13.18 5.93
N GLU A 222 13.64 -11.97 5.50
CA GLU A 222 14.31 -11.27 4.41
C GLU A 222 15.80 -10.96 4.64
N ASP A 223 16.23 -10.96 5.90
CA ASP A 223 17.63 -10.79 6.30
C ASP A 223 18.34 -12.12 6.57
N GLN A 224 17.67 -13.28 6.42
CA GLN A 224 18.28 -14.60 6.60
C GLN A 224 19.27 -14.89 5.45
N GLU A 225 20.52 -15.11 5.80
CA GLU A 225 21.57 -15.43 4.83
C GLU A 225 21.56 -16.91 4.47
N MET A 226 21.62 -17.21 3.18
CA MET A 226 21.75 -18.54 2.59
C MET A 226 22.88 -18.52 1.54
N TYR A 227 23.39 -19.69 1.17
CA TYR A 227 24.32 -19.80 0.05
C TYR A 227 23.62 -19.41 -1.26
N SER A 228 23.95 -18.25 -1.79
CA SER A 228 23.20 -17.61 -2.89
C SER A 228 23.45 -18.22 -4.27
N ALA A 229 24.38 -19.16 -4.39
CA ALA A 229 24.75 -19.82 -5.65
C ALA A 229 25.00 -18.79 -6.78
N SER A 230 24.33 -18.95 -7.91
CA SER A 230 24.46 -18.06 -9.08
C SER A 230 23.75 -16.70 -8.92
N ILE A 231 23.01 -16.45 -7.85
CA ILE A 231 22.47 -15.09 -7.59
C ILE A 231 23.62 -14.09 -7.41
N ALA A 232 24.76 -14.50 -6.85
CA ALA A 232 25.94 -13.64 -6.70
C ALA A 232 26.45 -13.06 -8.03
N LYS A 233 26.11 -13.65 -9.17
CA LYS A 233 26.45 -13.13 -10.51
C LYS A 233 25.81 -11.77 -10.80
N LEU A 234 24.71 -11.41 -10.09
CA LEU A 234 24.11 -10.08 -10.18
C LEU A 234 25.08 -8.96 -9.81
N LEU A 235 26.00 -9.21 -8.85
CA LEU A 235 27.02 -8.23 -8.46
C LEU A 235 27.96 -7.89 -9.63
N TYR A 236 28.37 -8.91 -10.37
CA TYR A 236 29.25 -8.78 -11.52
C TYR A 236 28.55 -8.14 -12.71
N LEU A 237 27.29 -8.54 -12.99
CA LEU A 237 26.47 -7.92 -14.01
C LEU A 237 26.28 -6.42 -13.73
N TYR A 238 25.92 -6.07 -12.50
CA TYR A 238 25.77 -4.67 -12.09
C TYR A 238 27.07 -3.88 -12.29
N TYR A 239 28.20 -4.42 -11.81
CA TYR A 239 29.49 -3.73 -11.89
C TYR A 239 29.96 -3.61 -13.34
N THR A 240 29.81 -4.66 -14.15
CA THR A 240 30.15 -4.61 -15.58
C THR A 240 29.33 -3.52 -16.31
N GLN A 241 28.03 -3.41 -16.04
CA GLN A 241 27.22 -2.33 -16.62
C GLN A 241 27.67 -0.94 -16.14
N LYS A 242 28.09 -0.82 -14.89
CA LYS A 242 28.65 0.42 -14.35
C LYS A 242 29.92 0.81 -15.14
N GLU A 243 30.86 -0.12 -15.34
CA GLU A 243 32.09 0.13 -16.07
C GLU A 243 31.82 0.49 -17.55
N VAL A 244 30.79 -0.11 -18.16
CA VAL A 244 30.32 0.23 -19.51
C VAL A 244 29.72 1.65 -19.53
N ASN A 245 28.87 2.00 -18.58
CA ASN A 245 28.23 3.32 -18.51
C ASN A 245 29.26 4.45 -18.26
N GLU A 246 30.32 4.17 -17.54
CA GLU A 246 31.43 5.09 -17.27
C GLU A 246 32.48 5.12 -18.39
N SER A 247 32.26 4.36 -19.48
CA SER A 247 33.18 4.24 -20.63
C SER A 247 34.58 3.69 -20.28
N HIS A 248 34.69 2.92 -19.19
CA HIS A 248 35.93 2.22 -18.84
C HIS A 248 36.07 0.93 -19.63
N VAL A 249 34.96 0.32 -20.04
CA VAL A 249 34.89 -0.91 -20.83
C VAL A 249 33.90 -0.74 -21.96
N ASP A 250 34.25 -1.16 -23.17
CA ASP A 250 33.35 -1.19 -24.32
C ASP A 250 32.68 -2.57 -24.44
N LEU A 251 31.41 -2.62 -24.82
CA LEU A 251 30.66 -3.85 -25.03
C LEU A 251 31.30 -4.77 -26.09
N GLN A 252 32.03 -4.23 -27.05
CA GLN A 252 32.71 -4.98 -28.11
C GLN A 252 34.13 -5.35 -27.72
N THR A 253 34.63 -4.98 -26.53
CA THR A 253 35.97 -5.35 -26.07
C THR A 253 36.08 -6.88 -26.03
N PRO A 254 37.05 -7.48 -26.78
CA PRO A 254 37.31 -8.92 -26.72
C PRO A 254 38.07 -9.27 -25.46
N LEU A 255 37.61 -10.31 -24.77
CA LEU A 255 38.26 -10.87 -23.57
C LEU A 255 38.60 -12.35 -23.83
N LYS A 256 39.84 -12.72 -23.53
CA LYS A 256 40.34 -14.04 -23.88
C LYS A 256 40.10 -15.06 -22.77
N TYR A 257 39.64 -16.26 -23.13
CA TYR A 257 39.46 -17.35 -22.17
C TYR A 257 40.78 -18.11 -21.98
N THR A 258 41.61 -17.66 -21.02
CA THR A 258 42.84 -18.30 -20.63
C THR A 258 42.68 -19.13 -19.34
N LYS A 259 43.72 -19.89 -18.98
CA LYS A 259 43.69 -20.75 -17.80
C LYS A 259 43.50 -19.93 -16.51
N GLU A 260 44.16 -18.79 -16.41
CA GLU A 260 44.17 -17.92 -15.24
C GLU A 260 42.78 -17.38 -14.89
N VAL A 261 41.87 -17.31 -15.87
CA VAL A 261 40.48 -16.87 -15.69
C VAL A 261 39.72 -17.73 -14.68
N ASN A 262 40.11 -18.99 -14.48
CA ASN A 262 39.44 -19.89 -13.54
C ASN A 262 40.15 -20.00 -12.19
N ASP A 263 41.32 -19.37 -12.03
CA ASP A 263 42.25 -19.62 -10.90
C ASP A 263 42.27 -18.46 -9.87
N TYR A 264 41.21 -17.63 -9.76
CA TYR A 264 41.15 -16.57 -8.75
C TYR A 264 40.13 -16.88 -7.62
N PRO A 265 40.28 -16.33 -6.41
CA PRO A 265 39.36 -16.54 -5.31
C PRO A 265 37.93 -16.11 -5.66
N GLY A 266 36.96 -17.00 -5.51
CA GLY A 266 35.56 -16.73 -5.87
C GLY A 266 35.21 -17.04 -7.33
N ALA A 267 36.12 -17.57 -8.15
CA ALA A 267 35.81 -18.12 -9.47
C ALA A 267 34.76 -19.25 -9.35
N TYR A 268 33.92 -19.41 -10.37
CA TYR A 268 32.98 -20.52 -10.45
C TYR A 268 33.63 -21.74 -11.10
N GLU A 269 33.17 -22.93 -10.66
CA GLU A 269 33.64 -24.17 -11.30
C GLU A 269 33.23 -24.20 -12.78
N PRO A 270 34.15 -24.36 -13.72
CA PRO A 270 33.86 -24.36 -15.15
C PRO A 270 32.85 -25.43 -15.57
N GLU A 271 32.83 -26.59 -14.90
CA GLU A 271 31.94 -27.71 -15.16
C GLU A 271 30.48 -27.42 -14.88
N GLY A 272 30.17 -26.32 -14.18
CA GLY A 272 28.81 -25.91 -13.87
C GLY A 272 28.02 -25.39 -15.08
N SER A 273 27.03 -24.53 -14.83
CA SER A 273 26.13 -23.99 -15.85
C SER A 273 26.87 -23.26 -16.98
N GLY A 274 26.25 -23.23 -18.15
CA GLY A 274 26.69 -22.45 -19.31
C GLY A 274 27.15 -23.28 -20.50
N SER A 275 27.41 -22.59 -21.60
CA SER A 275 27.71 -23.16 -22.91
C SER A 275 29.15 -22.91 -23.41
N ILE A 276 29.91 -22.07 -22.74
CA ILE A 276 31.34 -21.91 -23.06
C ILE A 276 32.10 -23.20 -22.72
N SER A 277 33.17 -23.51 -23.49
CA SER A 277 34.06 -24.65 -23.23
C SER A 277 34.43 -24.71 -21.75
N LYS A 278 34.43 -25.92 -21.19
CA LYS A 278 34.86 -26.13 -19.78
C LYS A 278 36.38 -26.11 -19.62
N THR A 279 37.10 -26.24 -20.74
CA THR A 279 38.55 -26.14 -20.81
C THR A 279 38.93 -24.83 -21.50
N PRO A 280 39.90 -24.08 -20.99
CA PRO A 280 40.42 -22.87 -21.62
C PRO A 280 40.85 -23.17 -23.08
N ASP A 281 40.36 -22.37 -24.01
CA ASP A 281 40.53 -22.58 -25.45
C ASP A 281 41.14 -21.38 -26.18
N ASP A 282 41.62 -20.38 -25.40
CA ASP A 282 42.23 -19.14 -25.90
C ASP A 282 41.34 -18.31 -26.87
N LYS A 283 40.05 -18.62 -26.97
CA LYS A 283 39.10 -17.81 -27.75
C LYS A 283 38.77 -16.51 -27.08
N GLU A 284 38.39 -15.55 -27.90
CA GLU A 284 37.94 -14.24 -27.46
C GLU A 284 36.40 -14.17 -27.49
N TYR A 285 35.83 -13.58 -26.46
CA TYR A 285 34.42 -13.31 -26.29
C TYR A 285 34.22 -11.83 -26.01
N THR A 286 33.27 -11.16 -26.64
CA THR A 286 32.98 -9.76 -26.34
C THR A 286 32.33 -9.63 -24.96
N VAL A 287 32.50 -8.48 -24.33
CA VAL A 287 31.80 -8.16 -23.06
C VAL A 287 30.27 -8.35 -23.21
N ALA A 288 29.70 -7.91 -24.34
CA ALA A 288 28.28 -8.10 -24.61
C ALA A 288 27.86 -9.58 -24.67
N ASP A 289 28.65 -10.46 -25.35
CA ASP A 289 28.39 -11.90 -25.39
C ASP A 289 28.45 -12.51 -23.99
N LEU A 290 29.48 -12.14 -23.21
CA LEU A 290 29.64 -12.63 -21.84
C LEU A 290 28.48 -12.23 -20.93
N ILE A 291 28.04 -10.95 -20.97
CA ILE A 291 26.86 -10.48 -20.24
C ILE A 291 25.63 -11.34 -20.60
N ASN A 292 25.37 -11.55 -21.89
CA ASN A 292 24.25 -12.37 -22.34
C ASN A 292 24.32 -13.80 -21.81
N ARG A 293 25.49 -14.45 -21.83
CA ARG A 293 25.66 -15.82 -21.33
C ARG A 293 25.48 -15.90 -19.81
N VAL A 294 26.02 -14.94 -19.04
CA VAL A 294 25.81 -14.89 -17.60
C VAL A 294 24.32 -14.70 -17.26
N ALA A 295 23.65 -13.80 -17.95
CA ALA A 295 22.24 -13.53 -17.71
C ALA A 295 21.33 -14.68 -18.17
N LYS A 296 21.46 -15.10 -19.44
CA LYS A 296 20.52 -16.04 -20.08
C LYS A 296 20.76 -17.50 -19.73
N GLU A 297 22.03 -17.90 -19.53
CA GLU A 297 22.42 -19.29 -19.31
C GLU A 297 23.02 -19.54 -17.93
N SER A 298 23.20 -18.47 -17.14
CA SER A 298 23.96 -18.54 -15.88
C SER A 298 25.38 -19.11 -16.07
N ASP A 299 26.05 -18.82 -17.21
CA ASP A 299 27.33 -19.41 -17.60
C ASP A 299 28.43 -19.08 -16.60
N ASN A 300 29.09 -20.12 -16.05
CA ASN A 300 30.15 -19.99 -15.06
C ASN A 300 31.43 -19.45 -15.66
N VAL A 301 31.79 -19.92 -16.87
CA VAL A 301 33.01 -19.50 -17.55
C VAL A 301 32.90 -18.04 -18.01
N ALA A 302 31.74 -17.66 -18.58
CA ALA A 302 31.49 -16.26 -18.92
C ALA A 302 31.58 -15.34 -17.69
N GLN A 303 31.07 -15.81 -16.56
CA GLN A 303 31.20 -15.12 -15.27
C GLN A 303 32.67 -14.97 -14.84
N ASN A 304 33.46 -16.03 -14.97
CA ASN A 304 34.86 -15.99 -14.60
C ASN A 304 35.65 -15.03 -15.49
N ILE A 305 35.37 -15.00 -16.79
CA ILE A 305 36.03 -14.06 -17.72
C ILE A 305 35.72 -12.60 -17.33
N LEU A 306 34.43 -12.25 -17.07
CA LEU A 306 34.06 -10.92 -16.59
C LEU A 306 34.70 -10.62 -15.22
N GLY A 307 34.71 -11.62 -14.34
CA GLY A 307 35.32 -11.52 -13.01
C GLY A 307 36.81 -11.22 -13.08
N TYR A 308 37.52 -11.86 -13.97
CA TYR A 308 38.97 -11.70 -14.13
C TYR A 308 39.34 -10.33 -14.74
N TYR A 309 38.71 -9.96 -15.87
CA TYR A 309 39.11 -8.79 -16.64
C TYR A 309 38.40 -7.49 -16.26
N VAL A 310 37.12 -7.56 -15.90
CA VAL A 310 36.31 -6.36 -15.68
C VAL A 310 36.19 -6.00 -14.21
N THR A 311 36.01 -6.99 -13.34
CA THR A 311 35.91 -6.75 -11.88
C THR A 311 37.25 -6.96 -11.17
N HIS A 312 38.33 -7.17 -11.93
CA HIS A 312 39.67 -7.35 -11.42
C HIS A 312 39.75 -8.36 -10.27
N GLN A 313 39.11 -9.53 -10.48
CA GLN A 313 39.07 -10.62 -9.49
C GLN A 313 38.40 -10.20 -8.17
N SER A 314 37.38 -9.32 -8.27
CA SER A 314 36.63 -8.82 -7.11
C SER A 314 37.51 -7.99 -6.16
N ASP A 315 38.21 -7.03 -6.72
CA ASP A 315 39.07 -6.12 -5.98
C ASP A 315 38.32 -5.25 -4.94
N LYS A 316 39.06 -4.41 -4.23
CA LYS A 316 38.48 -3.56 -3.16
C LYS A 316 37.44 -2.58 -3.67
N GLU A 317 37.57 -2.04 -4.89
CA GLU A 317 36.58 -1.10 -5.43
C GLU A 317 35.30 -1.84 -5.82
N PHE A 318 35.43 -2.99 -6.48
CA PHE A 318 34.29 -3.87 -6.72
C PHE A 318 33.53 -4.19 -5.42
N GLN A 319 34.25 -4.67 -4.39
CA GLN A 319 33.65 -4.99 -3.09
C GLN A 319 32.97 -3.80 -2.43
N LYS A 320 33.61 -2.63 -2.46
CA LYS A 320 33.06 -1.40 -1.89
C LYS A 320 31.74 -1.00 -2.58
N VAL A 321 31.72 -1.02 -3.91
CA VAL A 321 30.54 -0.65 -4.71
C VAL A 321 29.42 -1.65 -4.49
N THR A 322 29.70 -2.95 -4.63
CA THR A 322 28.68 -4.00 -4.52
C THR A 322 28.12 -4.14 -3.11
N ASN A 323 28.95 -4.04 -2.06
CA ASN A 323 28.49 -4.04 -0.68
C ASN A 323 27.59 -2.83 -0.34
N LYS A 324 27.91 -1.67 -0.92
CA LYS A 324 27.07 -0.47 -0.74
C LYS A 324 25.68 -0.67 -1.29
N ILE A 325 25.53 -1.24 -2.49
CA ILE A 325 24.20 -1.47 -3.09
C ILE A 325 23.47 -2.64 -2.43
N ALA A 326 24.17 -3.70 -2.03
CA ALA A 326 23.57 -4.82 -1.29
C ALA A 326 23.07 -4.40 0.11
N GLY A 327 23.65 -3.32 0.68
CA GLY A 327 23.33 -2.83 2.02
C GLY A 327 24.06 -3.56 3.16
N LYS A 328 24.77 -4.64 2.83
CA LYS A 328 25.64 -5.43 3.73
C LYS A 328 26.83 -5.96 2.95
N THR A 329 27.84 -6.47 3.66
CA THR A 329 28.94 -7.19 3.04
C THR A 329 28.45 -8.48 2.40
N TRP A 330 28.64 -8.59 1.08
CA TRP A 330 28.39 -9.82 0.32
C TRP A 330 29.72 -10.38 -0.14
N ASN A 331 30.22 -11.36 0.61
CA ASN A 331 31.48 -12.01 0.27
C ASN A 331 31.27 -12.96 -0.93
N VAL A 332 31.99 -12.70 -2.01
CA VAL A 332 31.84 -13.45 -3.27
C VAL A 332 32.48 -14.85 -3.21
N GLU A 333 33.36 -15.11 -2.25
CA GLU A 333 33.96 -16.45 -2.06
C GLU A 333 33.00 -17.38 -1.31
N THR A 334 32.41 -16.91 -0.20
CA THR A 334 31.44 -17.69 0.59
C THR A 334 30.07 -17.66 -0.03
N ARG A 335 29.74 -16.63 -0.83
CA ARG A 335 28.46 -16.39 -1.48
C ARG A 335 27.27 -16.41 -0.55
N MET A 336 27.47 -16.06 0.74
CA MET A 336 26.36 -15.92 1.69
C MET A 336 25.65 -14.60 1.46
N ALA A 337 24.34 -14.65 1.25
CA ALA A 337 23.50 -13.47 1.06
C ALA A 337 22.06 -13.72 1.50
N SER A 338 21.35 -12.64 1.77
CA SER A 338 19.91 -12.67 2.04
C SER A 338 19.08 -12.25 0.81
N PRO A 339 17.78 -12.61 0.77
CA PRO A 339 16.87 -12.13 -0.28
C PRO A 339 16.87 -10.60 -0.39
N LYS A 340 16.94 -9.89 0.72
CA LYS A 340 16.99 -8.43 0.75
C LYS A 340 18.25 -7.86 0.11
N MET A 341 19.43 -8.46 0.37
CA MET A 341 20.66 -8.07 -0.28
C MET A 341 20.55 -8.26 -1.80
N ALA A 342 20.05 -9.41 -2.23
CA ALA A 342 19.88 -9.73 -3.65
C ALA A 342 18.83 -8.82 -4.33
N GLY A 343 17.73 -8.54 -3.65
CA GLY A 343 16.70 -7.61 -4.11
C GLY A 343 17.22 -6.18 -4.26
N ASN A 344 18.05 -5.70 -3.34
CA ASN A 344 18.69 -4.39 -3.45
C ASN A 344 19.62 -4.30 -4.68
N VAL A 345 20.38 -5.35 -4.97
CA VAL A 345 21.22 -5.40 -6.18
C VAL A 345 20.37 -5.43 -7.45
N MET A 346 19.28 -6.20 -7.46
CA MET A 346 18.35 -6.23 -8.59
C MET A 346 17.67 -4.87 -8.82
N GLU A 347 17.28 -4.17 -7.75
CA GLU A 347 16.78 -2.80 -7.85
C GLU A 347 17.83 -1.84 -8.45
N ALA A 348 19.10 -1.97 -8.06
CA ALA A 348 20.17 -1.17 -8.62
C ALA A 348 20.38 -1.46 -10.12
N ILE A 349 20.27 -2.70 -10.55
CA ILE A 349 20.27 -3.09 -11.97
C ILE A 349 19.09 -2.45 -12.72
N TYR A 350 17.89 -2.47 -12.14
CA TYR A 350 16.73 -1.79 -12.70
C TYR A 350 16.98 -0.28 -12.89
N GLN A 351 17.57 0.36 -11.88
CA GLN A 351 17.87 1.81 -11.91
C GLN A 351 18.97 2.18 -12.90
N GLN A 352 19.90 1.29 -13.21
CA GLN A 352 20.93 1.53 -14.24
C GLN A 352 20.33 1.66 -15.65
N ASN A 353 19.16 1.10 -15.88
CA ASN A 353 18.45 1.11 -17.16
C ASN A 353 19.34 0.71 -18.36
N GLY A 354 20.15 -0.34 -18.18
CA GLY A 354 21.09 -0.86 -19.18
C GLY A 354 20.62 -2.14 -19.85
N GLY A 355 21.36 -2.62 -20.85
CA GLY A 355 21.06 -3.83 -21.62
C GLY A 355 21.01 -5.13 -20.80
N ILE A 356 21.50 -5.12 -19.55
CA ILE A 356 21.43 -6.28 -18.65
C ILE A 356 19.97 -6.67 -18.33
N VAL A 357 19.09 -5.69 -18.14
CA VAL A 357 17.66 -5.96 -17.86
C VAL A 357 17.03 -6.74 -19.02
N ASP A 358 17.36 -6.41 -20.26
CA ASP A 358 16.81 -7.12 -21.44
C ASP A 358 17.40 -8.53 -21.50
N ALA A 359 18.69 -8.72 -21.21
CA ALA A 359 19.30 -10.04 -21.16
C ALA A 359 18.68 -10.93 -20.07
N LEU A 360 18.33 -10.36 -18.91
CA LEU A 360 17.66 -11.05 -17.80
C LEU A 360 16.17 -11.33 -18.08
N SER A 361 15.57 -10.73 -19.12
CA SER A 361 14.16 -10.93 -19.48
C SER A 361 13.93 -12.02 -20.52
N GLU A 362 14.98 -12.66 -21.02
CA GLU A 362 14.95 -13.69 -22.06
C GLU A 362 15.92 -14.80 -21.70
N THR A 363 15.62 -15.54 -20.63
CA THR A 363 16.52 -16.57 -20.10
C THR A 363 16.08 -17.96 -20.48
N ARG A 364 16.95 -18.96 -20.33
CA ARG A 364 16.60 -20.38 -20.49
C ARG A 364 15.72 -20.92 -19.36
N PHE A 365 15.35 -20.08 -18.39
CA PHE A 365 14.68 -20.46 -17.14
C PHE A 365 13.31 -19.81 -17.01
N ASP A 366 12.79 -19.16 -18.07
CA ASP A 366 11.54 -18.38 -18.04
C ASP A 366 10.29 -19.25 -17.84
N ASP A 367 10.39 -20.58 -18.07
CA ASP A 367 9.33 -21.56 -17.89
C ASP A 367 9.24 -22.12 -16.45
N GLN A 368 10.01 -21.56 -15.51
CA GLN A 368 10.08 -22.04 -14.14
C GLN A 368 10.22 -20.90 -13.14
N ARG A 369 10.00 -21.17 -11.84
CA ARG A 369 10.17 -20.25 -10.72
C ARG A 369 9.33 -18.98 -10.85
N ILE A 370 9.92 -17.77 -10.66
CA ILE A 370 9.17 -16.51 -10.62
C ILE A 370 8.45 -16.24 -11.94
N SER A 371 9.09 -16.46 -13.07
CA SER A 371 8.51 -16.07 -14.36
C SER A 371 7.45 -17.02 -14.90
N LYS A 372 7.40 -18.28 -14.43
CA LYS A 372 6.58 -19.37 -14.96
C LYS A 372 5.10 -19.01 -15.24
N ASP A 373 4.44 -18.40 -14.24
CA ASP A 373 2.99 -18.15 -14.30
C ASP A 373 2.67 -16.64 -14.28
N ILE A 374 3.63 -15.79 -14.64
CA ILE A 374 3.48 -14.34 -14.68
C ILE A 374 3.39 -13.87 -16.12
N PRO A 375 2.24 -13.31 -16.57
CA PRO A 375 2.00 -12.99 -17.99
C PRO A 375 2.60 -11.66 -18.45
N VAL A 376 3.40 -10.99 -17.62
CA VAL A 376 4.09 -9.73 -17.94
C VAL A 376 5.60 -9.95 -18.07
N LYS A 377 6.33 -8.97 -18.58
CA LYS A 377 7.81 -9.03 -18.63
C LYS A 377 8.37 -9.25 -17.23
N VAL A 378 9.25 -10.25 -17.10
CA VAL A 378 10.02 -10.55 -15.89
C VAL A 378 11.49 -10.58 -16.27
N ALA A 379 12.31 -9.79 -15.60
CA ALA A 379 13.77 -9.89 -15.70
C ALA A 379 14.28 -10.60 -14.45
N HIS A 380 14.87 -11.79 -14.59
CA HIS A 380 15.21 -12.59 -13.42
C HIS A 380 16.56 -13.30 -13.50
N LYS A 381 17.09 -13.65 -12.33
CA LYS A 381 18.30 -14.45 -12.18
C LYS A 381 18.08 -15.58 -11.19
N ILE A 382 18.32 -16.79 -11.65
CA ILE A 382 18.23 -18.01 -10.84
C ILE A 382 19.53 -18.33 -10.09
N GLY A 383 19.42 -19.09 -8.99
CA GLY A 383 20.54 -19.66 -8.27
C GLY A 383 20.22 -21.06 -7.76
N ASP A 384 21.03 -22.04 -8.16
CA ASP A 384 20.93 -23.45 -7.75
C ASP A 384 22.26 -23.98 -7.27
N ALA A 385 22.30 -24.55 -6.10
CA ALA A 385 23.39 -25.36 -5.61
C ALA A 385 22.96 -26.16 -4.38
N TYR A 386 23.38 -27.41 -4.26
CA TYR A 386 22.98 -28.27 -3.14
C TYR A 386 21.46 -28.34 -3.02
N ASP A 387 20.93 -28.05 -1.83
CA ASP A 387 19.48 -27.99 -1.58
C ASP A 387 18.89 -26.59 -1.73
N PHE A 388 19.72 -25.59 -2.07
CA PHE A 388 19.29 -24.23 -2.28
C PHE A 388 18.70 -24.01 -3.68
N ARG A 389 17.54 -23.37 -3.72
CA ARG A 389 16.83 -22.95 -4.95
C ARG A 389 16.39 -21.51 -4.78
N HIS A 390 16.86 -20.64 -5.65
CA HIS A 390 16.60 -19.19 -5.55
C HIS A 390 16.15 -18.61 -6.87
N ASP A 391 15.44 -17.49 -6.77
CA ASP A 391 15.19 -16.60 -7.91
C ASP A 391 15.03 -15.17 -7.44
N VAL A 392 15.55 -14.21 -8.22
CA VAL A 392 15.48 -12.77 -7.94
C VAL A 392 15.05 -12.07 -9.21
N ALA A 393 13.99 -11.26 -9.15
CA ALA A 393 13.36 -10.70 -10.33
C ALA A 393 12.95 -9.23 -10.18
N ILE A 394 12.81 -8.59 -11.34
CA ILE A 394 12.00 -7.39 -11.58
C ILE A 394 10.76 -7.84 -12.31
N VAL A 395 9.58 -7.60 -11.74
CA VAL A 395 8.28 -7.89 -12.38
C VAL A 395 7.66 -6.59 -12.86
N TYR A 396 7.38 -6.48 -14.17
CA TYR A 396 6.93 -5.26 -14.83
C TYR A 396 5.40 -5.20 -14.88
N THR A 397 4.78 -4.82 -13.75
CA THR A 397 3.38 -4.39 -13.70
C THR A 397 3.26 -2.88 -13.91
N ASP A 398 2.05 -2.32 -13.84
CA ASP A 398 1.86 -0.84 -13.87
C ASP A 398 2.68 -0.13 -12.78
N SER A 399 2.92 -0.77 -11.65
CA SER A 399 3.84 -0.36 -10.59
C SER A 399 4.87 -1.48 -10.37
N PRO A 400 6.02 -1.44 -11.06
CA PRO A 400 7.02 -2.51 -11.02
C PRO A 400 7.48 -2.85 -9.60
N PHE A 401 7.78 -4.13 -9.37
CA PHE A 401 8.29 -4.56 -8.08
C PHE A 401 9.47 -5.51 -8.21
N ILE A 402 10.34 -5.47 -7.20
CA ILE A 402 11.44 -6.40 -7.00
C ILE A 402 10.94 -7.56 -6.14
N LEU A 403 11.25 -8.78 -6.55
CA LEU A 403 10.91 -10.00 -5.83
C LEU A 403 12.16 -10.88 -5.72
N ALA A 404 12.57 -11.19 -4.49
CA ALA A 404 13.66 -12.12 -4.21
C ALA A 404 13.13 -13.25 -3.33
N ILE A 405 13.27 -14.48 -3.80
CA ILE A 405 12.84 -15.71 -3.11
C ILE A 405 14.04 -16.62 -2.95
N PHE A 406 14.41 -16.90 -1.71
CA PHE A 406 15.48 -17.81 -1.34
C PHE A 406 14.85 -19.00 -0.62
N THR A 407 15.23 -20.21 -1.03
CA THR A 407 14.73 -21.42 -0.40
C THR A 407 15.86 -22.42 -0.10
N ASP A 408 15.67 -23.16 0.97
CA ASP A 408 16.49 -24.29 1.41
C ASP A 408 15.59 -25.51 1.51
N HIS A 409 15.99 -26.65 0.90
CA HIS A 409 15.19 -27.88 0.81
C HIS A 409 13.77 -27.68 0.24
N SER A 410 13.62 -26.84 -0.80
CA SER A 410 12.35 -26.56 -1.48
C SER A 410 12.48 -26.74 -3.00
N ASP A 411 11.37 -26.64 -3.71
CA ASP A 411 11.28 -26.84 -5.16
C ASP A 411 10.95 -25.56 -5.93
N TYR A 412 11.02 -25.64 -7.25
CA TYR A 412 10.71 -24.53 -8.14
C TYR A 412 9.22 -24.15 -8.11
N GLU A 413 8.34 -25.13 -7.89
CA GLU A 413 6.89 -24.90 -7.82
C GLU A 413 6.52 -24.04 -6.60
N THR A 414 7.22 -24.22 -5.48
CA THR A 414 7.07 -23.34 -4.31
C THR A 414 7.43 -21.89 -4.64
N ILE A 415 8.51 -21.66 -5.38
CA ILE A 415 8.90 -20.32 -5.84
C ILE A 415 7.83 -19.74 -6.77
N SER A 416 7.33 -20.55 -7.72
CA SER A 416 6.27 -20.13 -8.64
C SER A 416 4.97 -19.77 -7.90
N ALA A 417 4.58 -20.57 -6.91
CA ALA A 417 3.38 -20.31 -6.11
C ALA A 417 3.48 -19.00 -5.31
N ILE A 418 4.63 -18.74 -4.67
CA ILE A 418 4.89 -17.49 -3.96
C ILE A 418 4.82 -16.31 -4.94
N ALA A 419 5.48 -16.41 -6.09
CA ALA A 419 5.53 -15.36 -7.09
C ALA A 419 4.13 -15.05 -7.65
N LYS A 420 3.34 -16.08 -7.95
CA LYS A 420 1.97 -15.95 -8.44
C LYS A 420 1.06 -15.26 -7.43
N ASP A 421 1.06 -15.70 -6.16
CA ASP A 421 0.24 -15.09 -5.10
C ASP A 421 0.57 -13.60 -4.91
N ILE A 422 1.85 -13.22 -5.02
CA ILE A 422 2.29 -11.82 -4.91
C ILE A 422 1.87 -11.02 -6.15
N TYR A 423 2.06 -11.60 -7.35
CA TYR A 423 1.68 -10.99 -8.61
C TYR A 423 0.17 -10.71 -8.67
N GLU A 424 -0.67 -11.66 -8.25
CA GLU A 424 -2.13 -11.49 -8.22
C GLU A 424 -2.59 -10.29 -7.35
N VAL A 425 -1.78 -9.87 -6.38
CA VAL A 425 -2.05 -8.67 -5.58
C VAL A 425 -1.52 -7.40 -6.24
N LEU A 426 -0.34 -7.46 -6.87
CA LEU A 426 0.40 -6.26 -7.32
C LEU A 426 0.22 -5.95 -8.83
N GLN A 427 -0.50 -6.80 -9.58
CA GLN A 427 -0.82 -6.58 -10.99
C GLN A 427 -1.69 -5.32 -11.26
#